data_9e6c71927b9cc49cf28d04f9c89b2ac5
#
_entry.id   9e6c71927b9cc49cf28d04f9c89b2ac5
#
_cell.length_a   1.000
_cell.length_b   1.000
_cell.length_c   1.000
_cell.angle_alpha   90.00
_cell.angle_beta   90.00
_cell.angle_gamma   90.00
#
_symmetry.space_group_name_H-M   'P 1'
#
loop_
_entity.id
_entity.type
_entity.pdbx_description
1 polymer ?
#
loop_
_entity_poly.entity_id
_entity_poly.type
_entity_poly.pdbx_seq_one_letter_code
_entity_poly.pdbx_strand_id
1 'polypeptide(L)'
;MMKKRILLAISLLCGYSLQAQDSTATTPGKFTFSGYMDTYYFGNLNNPKSQSNLGLNGAGVGNARAFDQRAGQFGIGLVQAKAMYSADKVDAVFDLTFGPFSDLGNYGNYIGPLGPGSTSLAIKQAYLVYKATPKLSFTAGQFGTHIGYEVIDAPVNYNYSLSNLFNNGPFYHIGVKAQYAFSDKAYLMLGLVNNVDNLYDNNKKKGLIGQLFVSPAAGWNVYLNAIYSNEASKATTNPNGTVAVSAEDANYALFDLTTTYQVTPKFFLGLNAATGSQKGDYQGYGGTLSAKTWGGVAVYSNYAFTDHFGLGARYEVFDNKNGARALTDAAGNGASVNSITITGNITAADGHLLLKPELRVDSYSADKFEKNNGSLTPSQTTLGMAAIFKF
;
A
#
# COMPACT_ATOMS: atom_id res chain seq x y z
N MET A 1 33.64 23.78 -22.71
CA MET A 1 34.24 24.03 -21.40
C MET A 1 33.32 23.79 -20.20
N MET A 2 32.05 23.43 -20.37
CA MET A 2 31.08 23.20 -19.27
C MET A 2 31.07 21.77 -18.66
N LYS A 3 31.54 20.76 -19.40
CA LYS A 3 31.51 19.34 -18.93
C LYS A 3 32.55 18.96 -17.84
N LYS A 4 33.60 19.76 -17.61
CA LYS A 4 34.62 19.50 -16.59
C LYS A 4 34.29 20.09 -15.21
N ARG A 5 33.30 20.98 -15.10
CA ARG A 5 32.92 21.59 -13.79
C ARG A 5 31.91 20.80 -13.00
N ILE A 6 31.16 19.90 -13.65
CA ILE A 6 30.13 19.07 -12.98
C ILE A 6 30.80 17.85 -12.28
N LEU A 7 31.86 17.31 -12.83
CA LEU A 7 32.61 16.23 -12.17
C LEU A 7 33.39 16.69 -10.93
N LEU A 8 33.78 17.98 -10.86
CA LEU A 8 34.50 18.51 -9.70
C LEU A 8 33.56 18.80 -8.51
N ALA A 9 32.27 19.04 -8.76
CA ALA A 9 31.30 19.25 -7.68
C ALA A 9 30.88 17.95 -6.98
N ILE A 10 30.90 16.83 -7.69
CA ILE A 10 30.56 15.50 -7.12
C ILE A 10 31.74 14.95 -6.31
N SER A 11 32.99 15.22 -6.71
CA SER A 11 34.18 14.82 -5.96
C SER A 11 34.42 15.65 -4.69
N LEU A 12 33.90 16.88 -4.61
CA LEU A 12 33.98 17.71 -3.39
C LEU A 12 32.93 17.31 -2.32
N LEU A 13 31.82 16.70 -2.71
CA LEU A 13 30.82 16.19 -1.76
C LEU A 13 31.24 14.88 -1.09
N CYS A 14 32.14 14.11 -1.70
CA CYS A 14 32.71 12.90 -1.09
C CYS A 14 33.89 13.17 -0.17
N GLY A 15 34.44 14.38 -0.14
CA GLY A 15 35.63 14.75 0.61
C GLY A 15 35.37 15.41 1.97
N TYR A 16 34.15 15.78 2.30
CA TYR A 16 33.77 16.28 3.64
C TYR A 16 33.13 15.20 4.49
N SER A 17 33.72 14.02 4.49
CA SER A 17 33.41 13.04 5.50
C SER A 17 34.17 13.39 6.81
N LEU A 18 33.39 13.73 7.84
CA LEU A 18 33.65 13.34 9.21
C LEU A 18 34.80 14.06 9.98
N GLN A 19 34.53 15.29 10.39
CA GLN A 19 35.12 15.78 11.63
C GLN A 19 34.09 16.54 12.47
N ALA A 20 33.08 15.80 12.93
CA ALA A 20 32.25 16.17 14.08
C ALA A 20 31.93 14.86 14.81
N GLN A 21 32.96 14.20 15.30
CA GLN A 21 32.81 13.08 16.21
C GLN A 21 33.41 13.48 17.55
N ASP A 22 32.51 13.94 18.43
CA ASP A 22 32.80 13.89 19.86
C ASP A 22 33.07 12.42 20.23
N SER A 23 34.21 12.19 20.86
CA SER A 23 34.75 10.87 21.16
C SER A 23 34.05 10.21 22.35
N THR A 24 32.79 9.86 22.22
CA THR A 24 32.22 8.74 22.95
C THR A 24 32.18 7.58 21.98
N ALA A 25 32.94 6.52 22.27
CA ALA A 25 32.97 5.31 21.43
C ALA A 25 31.62 4.66 21.36
N THR A 26 30.78 5.12 20.41
CA THR A 26 29.55 4.45 20.04
C THR A 26 29.91 3.31 19.11
N THR A 27 29.38 2.12 19.37
CA THR A 27 29.48 1.01 18.43
C THR A 27 28.97 1.48 17.06
N PRO A 28 29.78 1.39 15.98
CA PRO A 28 29.34 1.86 14.67
C PRO A 28 28.05 1.16 14.27
N GLY A 29 27.05 1.92 13.87
CA GLY A 29 25.80 1.35 13.36
C GLY A 29 26.01 0.63 12.02
N LYS A 30 25.11 -0.28 11.69
CA LYS A 30 25.09 -1.01 10.42
C LYS A 30 24.32 -0.23 9.38
N PHE A 31 24.92 0.04 8.24
CA PHE A 31 24.25 0.57 7.05
C PHE A 31 23.89 -0.58 6.11
N THR A 32 22.66 -0.55 5.59
CA THR A 32 22.16 -1.53 4.61
C THR A 32 21.52 -0.78 3.45
N PHE A 33 21.85 -1.19 2.24
CA PHE A 33 21.24 -0.70 1.01
C PHE A 33 20.58 -1.86 0.28
N SER A 34 19.37 -1.67 -0.21
CA SER A 34 18.59 -2.68 -0.92
C SER A 34 17.63 -2.01 -1.89
N GLY A 35 17.08 -2.77 -2.79
CA GLY A 35 16.11 -2.25 -3.72
C GLY A 35 15.53 -3.33 -4.61
N TYR A 36 14.56 -2.94 -5.44
CA TYR A 36 14.01 -3.81 -6.46
C TYR A 36 13.43 -2.97 -7.61
N MET A 37 13.23 -3.63 -8.73
CA MET A 37 12.39 -3.15 -9.83
C MET A 37 11.51 -4.28 -10.33
N ASP A 38 10.31 -3.96 -10.76
CA ASP A 38 9.41 -4.91 -11.37
C ASP A 38 8.88 -4.43 -12.71
N THR A 39 8.66 -5.39 -13.60
CA THR A 39 7.99 -5.21 -14.88
C THR A 39 6.95 -6.32 -15.03
N TYR A 40 5.87 -6.02 -15.76
CA TYR A 40 4.78 -6.97 -15.91
C TYR A 40 4.10 -6.88 -17.27
N TYR A 41 3.38 -7.94 -17.61
CA TYR A 41 2.43 -8.00 -18.71
C TYR A 41 1.22 -8.82 -18.29
N PHE A 42 0.03 -8.24 -18.39
CA PHE A 42 -1.25 -8.93 -18.15
C PHE A 42 -2.19 -8.75 -19.33
N GLY A 43 -2.54 -9.87 -19.97
CA GLY A 43 -3.65 -9.93 -20.92
C GLY A 43 -4.99 -9.99 -20.16
N ASN A 44 -6.03 -9.41 -20.75
CA ASN A 44 -7.41 -9.49 -20.25
C ASN A 44 -8.25 -10.28 -21.27
N LEU A 45 -8.85 -11.38 -20.83
CA LEU A 45 -9.61 -12.27 -21.71
C LEU A 45 -10.90 -11.63 -22.26
N ASN A 46 -11.40 -10.57 -21.65
CA ASN A 46 -12.49 -9.77 -22.19
C ASN A 46 -12.06 -8.94 -23.42
N ASN A 47 -10.73 -8.77 -23.61
CA ASN A 47 -10.15 -7.95 -24.69
C ASN A 47 -10.79 -6.55 -24.79
N PRO A 48 -10.77 -5.73 -23.68
CA PRO A 48 -11.47 -4.46 -23.63
C PRO A 48 -10.90 -3.46 -24.66
N LYS A 49 -11.75 -2.71 -25.35
CA LYS A 49 -11.35 -1.67 -26.29
C LYS A 49 -10.54 -0.56 -25.62
N SER A 50 -10.83 -0.26 -24.37
CA SER A 50 -10.12 0.73 -23.55
C SER A 50 -8.71 0.29 -23.18
N GLN A 51 -8.32 -0.97 -23.42
CA GLN A 51 -7.08 -1.57 -22.94
C GLN A 51 -6.87 -1.40 -21.42
N SER A 52 -7.97 -1.45 -20.66
CA SER A 52 -7.98 -1.19 -19.21
C SER A 52 -8.55 -2.36 -18.43
N ASN A 53 -7.92 -2.69 -17.31
CA ASN A 53 -8.42 -3.63 -16.30
C ASN A 53 -9.32 -2.96 -15.26
N LEU A 54 -9.52 -1.63 -15.34
CA LEU A 54 -10.24 -0.86 -14.33
C LEU A 54 -11.76 -0.98 -14.45
N GLY A 55 -12.26 -1.53 -15.55
CA GLY A 55 -13.68 -1.48 -15.88
C GLY A 55 -14.15 -0.05 -16.19
N LEU A 56 -15.41 0.11 -16.51
CA LEU A 56 -16.02 1.39 -16.86
C LEU A 56 -16.97 1.88 -15.77
N ASN A 57 -17.17 3.19 -15.73
CA ASN A 57 -18.28 3.86 -15.04
C ASN A 57 -18.87 4.92 -15.96
N GLY A 58 -19.96 5.56 -15.57
CA GLY A 58 -20.65 6.58 -16.38
C GLY A 58 -19.79 7.79 -16.77
N ALA A 59 -18.64 8.00 -16.10
CA ALA A 59 -17.66 9.05 -16.38
C ALA A 59 -16.41 8.52 -17.13
N GLY A 60 -16.34 7.23 -17.48
CA GLY A 60 -15.19 6.62 -18.15
C GLY A 60 -14.59 5.45 -17.38
N VAL A 61 -13.27 5.38 -17.29
CA VAL A 61 -12.55 4.27 -16.65
C VAL A 61 -12.74 4.27 -15.13
N GLY A 62 -13.11 3.11 -14.58
CA GLY A 62 -13.37 2.93 -13.14
C GLY A 62 -12.14 2.52 -12.33
N ASN A 63 -12.37 2.00 -11.13
CA ASN A 63 -11.33 1.64 -10.14
C ASN A 63 -11.45 0.18 -9.67
N ALA A 64 -11.62 -0.76 -10.61
CA ALA A 64 -11.65 -2.19 -10.27
C ALA A 64 -10.28 -2.75 -9.85
N ARG A 65 -9.21 -2.11 -10.27
CA ARG A 65 -7.81 -2.42 -9.95
C ARG A 65 -7.08 -1.14 -9.59
N ALA A 66 -6.10 -1.18 -8.69
CA ALA A 66 -5.33 0.01 -8.37
C ALA A 66 -4.03 0.11 -9.17
N PHE A 67 -3.31 -0.98 -9.37
CA PHE A 67 -1.92 -0.95 -9.86
C PHE A 67 -1.75 -1.56 -11.24
N ASP A 68 -2.19 -2.76 -11.49
CA ASP A 68 -2.13 -3.46 -12.78
C ASP A 68 -3.24 -3.01 -13.74
N GLN A 69 -3.28 -1.72 -14.03
CA GLN A 69 -4.41 -1.05 -14.67
C GLN A 69 -4.51 -1.31 -16.17
N ARG A 70 -3.39 -1.68 -16.84
CA ARG A 70 -3.35 -1.79 -18.30
C ARG A 70 -3.50 -3.23 -18.78
N ALA A 71 -4.38 -3.44 -19.74
CA ALA A 71 -4.60 -4.71 -20.39
C ALA A 71 -3.76 -4.84 -21.65
N GLY A 72 -3.06 -5.98 -21.81
CA GLY A 72 -2.32 -6.31 -23.04
C GLY A 72 -1.12 -5.42 -23.33
N GLN A 73 -0.50 -4.82 -22.31
CA GLN A 73 0.65 -3.94 -22.43
C GLN A 73 1.76 -4.34 -21.45
N PHE A 74 3.01 -4.17 -21.87
CA PHE A 74 4.14 -4.23 -20.95
C PHE A 74 4.13 -2.98 -20.07
N GLY A 75 4.36 -3.17 -18.75
CA GLY A 75 4.40 -2.11 -17.78
C GLY A 75 5.61 -2.22 -16.86
N ILE A 76 6.04 -1.09 -16.32
CA ILE A 76 6.92 -1.02 -15.16
C ILE A 76 6.02 -0.77 -13.96
N GLY A 77 6.22 -1.49 -12.87
CA GLY A 77 5.50 -1.26 -11.62
C GLY A 77 6.20 -0.23 -10.74
N LEU A 78 7.03 -0.68 -9.82
CA LEU A 78 7.79 0.14 -8.88
C LEU A 78 9.29 -0.09 -9.04
N VAL A 79 10.06 0.99 -8.95
CA VAL A 79 11.51 0.94 -8.75
C VAL A 79 11.79 1.50 -7.36
N GLN A 80 12.49 0.76 -6.51
CA GLN A 80 12.77 1.13 -5.12
C GLN A 80 14.27 1.20 -4.87
N ALA A 81 14.67 2.21 -4.09
CA ALA A 81 15.99 2.33 -3.48
C ALA A 81 15.82 2.60 -1.98
N LYS A 82 16.21 1.66 -1.14
CA LYS A 82 16.03 1.71 0.30
C LYS A 82 17.37 1.68 1.03
N ALA A 83 17.61 2.70 1.85
CA ALA A 83 18.75 2.78 2.76
C ALA A 83 18.26 2.68 4.20
N MET A 84 18.96 1.89 5.00
CA MET A 84 18.67 1.73 6.43
C MET A 84 19.98 1.87 7.22
N TYR A 85 19.94 2.66 8.29
CA TYR A 85 20.98 2.72 9.30
C TYR A 85 20.43 2.18 10.62
N SER A 86 21.14 1.29 11.27
CA SER A 86 20.72 0.73 12.56
C SER A 86 21.87 0.74 13.56
N ALA A 87 21.62 1.34 14.72
CA ALA A 87 22.53 1.38 15.87
C ALA A 87 21.77 1.01 17.15
N ASP A 88 22.46 0.94 18.27
CA ASP A 88 21.87 0.49 19.56
C ASP A 88 20.64 1.31 19.95
N LYS A 89 20.71 2.64 19.82
CA LYS A 89 19.67 3.57 20.28
C LYS A 89 18.81 4.16 19.18
N VAL A 90 19.25 4.08 17.91
CA VAL A 90 18.58 4.75 16.81
C VAL A 90 18.62 3.93 15.54
N ASP A 91 17.48 3.88 14.82
CA ASP A 91 17.43 3.45 13.43
C ASP A 91 16.95 4.62 12.56
N ALA A 92 17.39 4.67 11.31
CA ALA A 92 16.90 5.59 10.29
C ALA A 92 16.59 4.81 9.02
N VAL A 93 15.45 5.14 8.38
CA VAL A 93 15.02 4.53 7.12
C VAL A 93 14.75 5.61 6.10
N PHE A 94 15.30 5.41 4.89
CA PHE A 94 15.04 6.20 3.69
C PHE A 94 14.66 5.25 2.58
N ASP A 95 13.42 5.35 2.10
CA ASP A 95 12.83 4.47 1.10
C ASP A 95 12.26 5.33 -0.02
N LEU A 96 12.98 5.36 -1.14
CA LEU A 96 12.64 6.15 -2.31
C LEU A 96 12.07 5.23 -3.40
N THR A 97 11.05 5.72 -4.08
CA THR A 97 10.38 4.96 -5.14
C THR A 97 10.15 5.80 -6.38
N PHE A 98 10.09 5.10 -7.53
CA PHE A 98 9.83 5.66 -8.84
C PHE A 98 8.83 4.76 -9.58
N GLY A 99 8.29 5.27 -10.67
CA GLY A 99 7.45 4.51 -11.58
C GLY A 99 5.96 4.65 -11.31
N PRO A 100 5.12 4.07 -12.19
CA PRO A 100 3.67 4.25 -12.13
C PRO A 100 3.03 3.83 -10.81
N PHE A 101 3.53 2.78 -10.16
CA PHE A 101 2.97 2.33 -8.88
C PHE A 101 3.31 3.29 -7.73
N SER A 102 4.40 4.06 -7.84
CA SER A 102 4.71 5.13 -6.90
C SER A 102 3.66 6.25 -6.97
N ASP A 103 3.24 6.65 -8.19
CA ASP A 103 2.19 7.65 -8.38
C ASP A 103 0.83 7.14 -7.89
N LEU A 104 0.47 5.89 -8.24
CA LEU A 104 -0.80 5.28 -7.85
C LEU A 104 -0.91 5.03 -6.33
N GLY A 105 0.21 4.75 -5.66
CA GLY A 105 0.31 4.65 -4.21
C GLY A 105 0.28 6.00 -3.50
N ASN A 106 0.08 7.09 -4.24
CA ASN A 106 0.04 8.47 -3.75
C ASN A 106 1.33 8.93 -3.03
N TYR A 107 2.44 8.21 -3.23
CA TYR A 107 3.75 8.63 -2.71
C TYR A 107 4.33 9.83 -3.49
N GLY A 108 3.91 9.99 -4.76
CA GLY A 108 4.31 11.07 -5.64
C GLY A 108 3.50 12.34 -5.46
N ASN A 109 3.15 12.72 -4.24
CA ASN A 109 2.51 14.01 -4.00
C ASN A 109 3.34 15.11 -4.68
N TYR A 110 2.79 15.70 -5.72
CA TYR A 110 3.34 16.68 -6.65
C TYR A 110 4.39 17.63 -6.03
N ILE A 111 5.60 17.12 -5.76
CA ILE A 111 6.71 17.92 -5.26
C ILE A 111 7.54 18.35 -6.47
N GLY A 112 7.35 19.58 -6.91
CA GLY A 112 8.17 20.21 -7.92
C GLY A 112 7.46 20.46 -9.26
N PRO A 113 8.20 20.94 -10.29
CA PRO A 113 7.64 21.41 -11.56
C PRO A 113 7.22 20.27 -12.52
N LEU A 114 7.28 19.01 -12.08
CA LEU A 114 6.92 17.86 -12.89
C LEU A 114 5.39 17.71 -12.83
N GLY A 115 4.74 18.02 -13.95
CA GLY A 115 3.28 17.95 -14.08
C GLY A 115 2.73 16.52 -14.08
N PRO A 116 1.38 16.37 -14.18
CA PRO A 116 0.71 15.07 -14.22
C PRO A 116 1.29 14.15 -15.31
N GLY A 117 1.55 12.90 -14.99
CA GLY A 117 2.10 11.89 -15.90
C GLY A 117 3.63 11.85 -15.97
N SER A 118 4.35 12.66 -15.20
CA SER A 118 5.76 12.44 -14.95
C SER A 118 5.94 11.41 -13.85
N THR A 119 6.84 10.46 -14.06
CA THR A 119 7.27 9.53 -13.01
C THR A 119 8.07 10.30 -11.97
N SER A 120 7.43 10.76 -10.92
CA SER A 120 8.09 11.52 -9.86
C SER A 120 8.88 10.60 -8.95
N LEU A 121 10.02 11.08 -8.50
CA LEU A 121 10.71 10.53 -7.34
C LEU A 121 9.81 10.76 -6.11
N ALA A 122 9.45 9.69 -5.44
CA ALA A 122 8.61 9.75 -4.27
C ALA A 122 9.30 9.20 -3.03
N ILE A 123 9.08 9.86 -1.91
CA ILE A 123 9.46 9.33 -0.60
C ILE A 123 8.37 8.37 -0.17
N LYS A 124 8.63 7.05 -0.24
CA LYS A 124 7.74 6.04 0.29
C LYS A 124 7.78 6.02 1.81
N GLN A 125 8.99 6.04 2.39
CA GLN A 125 9.20 6.13 3.82
C GLN A 125 10.44 6.98 4.13
N ALA A 126 10.35 7.82 5.17
CA ALA A 126 11.48 8.54 5.75
C ALA A 126 11.19 8.73 7.24
N TYR A 127 11.81 7.93 8.09
CA TYR A 127 11.54 7.98 9.52
C TYR A 127 12.76 7.61 10.36
N LEU A 128 12.71 8.06 11.61
CA LEU A 128 13.66 7.72 12.67
C LEU A 128 12.95 6.87 13.72
N VAL A 129 13.69 5.91 14.29
CA VAL A 129 13.27 5.15 15.48
C VAL A 129 14.26 5.44 16.61
N TYR A 130 13.73 5.89 17.75
CA TYR A 130 14.50 6.02 18.99
C TYR A 130 14.13 4.88 19.96
N LYS A 131 15.12 4.06 20.30
CA LYS A 131 15.00 2.94 21.24
C LYS A 131 15.26 3.44 22.66
N ALA A 132 14.25 3.95 23.33
CA ALA A 132 14.37 4.54 24.67
C ALA A 132 14.76 3.49 25.72
N THR A 133 14.19 2.28 25.61
CA THR A 133 14.54 1.10 26.40
C THR A 133 14.48 -0.15 25.52
N PRO A 134 14.92 -1.34 25.99
CA PRO A 134 14.72 -2.58 25.25
C PRO A 134 13.24 -2.90 24.93
N LYS A 135 12.30 -2.29 25.65
CA LYS A 135 10.85 -2.53 25.48
C LYS A 135 10.10 -1.36 24.87
N LEU A 136 10.65 -0.14 24.89
CA LEU A 136 9.95 1.07 24.45
C LEU A 136 10.74 1.76 23.33
N SER A 137 10.08 1.94 22.20
CA SER A 137 10.59 2.72 21.06
C SER A 137 9.60 3.78 20.61
N PHE A 138 10.13 4.84 20.00
CA PHE A 138 9.38 5.92 19.38
C PHE A 138 9.79 6.02 17.92
N THR A 139 8.83 6.16 17.03
CA THR A 139 9.06 6.39 15.60
C THR A 139 8.48 7.75 15.21
N ALA A 140 9.21 8.52 14.41
CA ALA A 140 8.77 9.81 13.91
C ALA A 140 9.13 9.96 12.44
N GLY A 141 8.23 10.48 11.61
CA GLY A 141 8.41 10.70 10.18
C GLY A 141 7.28 10.13 9.33
N GLN A 142 7.59 9.83 8.07
CA GLN A 142 6.70 9.14 7.15
C GLN A 142 6.98 7.64 7.19
N PHE A 143 6.00 6.84 7.54
CA PHE A 143 6.12 5.38 7.65
C PHE A 143 4.94 4.69 6.99
N GLY A 144 5.18 3.47 6.48
CA GLY A 144 4.12 2.62 5.92
C GLY A 144 3.01 2.36 6.93
N THR A 145 1.81 2.18 6.44
CA THR A 145 0.66 1.86 7.29
C THR A 145 0.88 0.55 8.06
N HIS A 146 0.21 0.43 9.19
CA HIS A 146 0.13 -0.80 9.97
C HIS A 146 -1.14 -1.62 9.64
N ILE A 147 -1.96 -1.12 8.73
CA ILE A 147 -3.23 -1.71 8.31
C ILE A 147 -3.00 -2.67 7.14
N GLY A 148 -3.63 -3.84 7.20
CA GLY A 148 -3.65 -4.79 6.09
C GLY A 148 -2.52 -5.81 6.10
N TYR A 149 -2.67 -6.84 5.26
CA TYR A 149 -1.72 -7.94 5.08
C TYR A 149 -0.72 -7.68 3.95
N GLU A 150 -1.20 -7.19 2.82
CA GLU A 150 -0.35 -6.91 1.65
C GLU A 150 0.41 -5.61 1.81
N VAL A 151 1.52 -5.52 1.08
CA VAL A 151 2.31 -4.30 0.92
C VAL A 151 2.47 -3.98 -0.57
N ILE A 152 2.82 -2.75 -0.91
CA ILE A 152 3.06 -2.37 -2.31
C ILE A 152 4.30 -3.07 -2.90
N ASP A 153 5.21 -3.54 -2.05
CA ASP A 153 6.47 -4.17 -2.45
C ASP A 153 6.24 -5.56 -3.05
N ALA A 154 6.24 -5.66 -4.36
CA ALA A 154 5.98 -6.90 -5.10
C ALA A 154 6.85 -8.10 -4.70
N PRO A 155 8.13 -7.96 -4.26
CA PRO A 155 8.94 -9.10 -3.79
C PRO A 155 8.41 -9.78 -2.54
N VAL A 156 7.59 -9.09 -1.72
CA VAL A 156 7.16 -9.55 -0.39
C VAL A 156 5.84 -10.31 -0.45
N ASN A 157 4.93 -9.93 -1.34
CA ASN A 157 3.63 -10.57 -1.47
C ASN A 157 3.72 -11.91 -2.20
N TYR A 158 2.86 -12.88 -1.89
CA TYR A 158 2.73 -14.11 -2.67
C TYR A 158 1.99 -13.90 -4.00
N ASN A 159 1.06 -12.96 -4.07
CA ASN A 159 0.38 -12.55 -5.30
C ASN A 159 0.99 -11.24 -5.82
N TYR A 160 1.03 -11.06 -7.15
CA TYR A 160 1.54 -9.83 -7.74
C TYR A 160 0.47 -8.73 -7.76
N SER A 161 -0.72 -9.03 -8.28
CA SER A 161 -1.84 -8.08 -8.23
C SER A 161 -2.38 -7.96 -6.80
N LEU A 162 -2.60 -6.72 -6.39
CA LEU A 162 -3.00 -6.40 -5.02
C LEU A 162 -4.51 -6.57 -4.80
N SER A 163 -4.91 -6.88 -3.57
CA SER A 163 -6.31 -7.07 -3.17
C SER A 163 -7.12 -5.78 -3.21
N ASN A 164 -8.44 -5.90 -3.23
CA ASN A 164 -9.32 -4.76 -3.06
C ASN A 164 -9.23 -4.18 -1.64
N LEU A 165 -8.98 -5.01 -0.62
CA LEU A 165 -8.71 -4.55 0.74
C LEU A 165 -7.49 -3.63 0.78
N PHE A 166 -6.37 -4.03 0.18
CA PHE A 166 -5.17 -3.19 0.06
C PHE A 166 -5.47 -1.87 -0.67
N ASN A 167 -6.18 -1.93 -1.80
CA ASN A 167 -6.49 -0.78 -2.63
C ASN A 167 -7.40 0.27 -1.94
N ASN A 168 -8.14 -0.12 -0.93
CA ASN A 168 -9.09 0.73 -0.23
C ASN A 168 -8.69 1.06 1.21
N GLY A 169 -7.59 0.48 1.71
CA GLY A 169 -6.93 0.85 2.96
C GLY A 169 -5.95 2.02 2.79
N PRO A 170 -5.36 2.51 3.88
CA PRO A 170 -4.29 3.49 3.85
C PRO A 170 -2.97 2.86 3.37
N PHE A 171 -2.08 3.67 2.76
CA PHE A 171 -0.75 3.26 2.34
C PHE A 171 0.34 3.72 3.30
N TYR A 172 0.25 4.95 3.81
CA TYR A 172 1.24 5.53 4.72
C TYR A 172 0.65 6.57 5.67
N HIS A 173 1.44 6.92 6.67
CA HIS A 173 1.12 7.98 7.61
C HIS A 173 2.34 8.84 7.88
N ILE A 174 2.11 10.12 8.21
CA ILE A 174 3.13 11.04 8.73
C ILE A 174 2.76 11.40 10.15
N GLY A 175 3.66 11.15 11.09
CA GLY A 175 3.38 11.41 12.50
C GLY A 175 4.40 10.81 13.44
N VAL A 176 3.93 10.51 14.65
CA VAL A 176 4.71 9.88 15.70
C VAL A 176 3.95 8.68 16.25
N LYS A 177 4.68 7.61 16.58
CA LYS A 177 4.12 6.45 17.27
C LYS A 177 5.07 5.91 18.32
N ALA A 178 4.52 5.36 19.40
CA ALA A 178 5.23 4.66 20.43
C ALA A 178 4.85 3.19 20.39
N GLN A 179 5.82 2.30 20.58
CA GLN A 179 5.59 0.86 20.68
C GLN A 179 6.18 0.35 21.99
N TYR A 180 5.36 -0.37 22.76
CA TYR A 180 5.77 -1.03 23.99
C TYR A 180 5.67 -2.54 23.86
N ALA A 181 6.80 -3.24 23.96
CA ALA A 181 6.86 -4.69 23.96
C ALA A 181 6.61 -5.23 25.37
N PHE A 182 5.52 -5.95 25.56
CA PHE A 182 5.25 -6.67 26.82
C PHE A 182 6.19 -7.88 26.92
N SER A 183 6.39 -8.56 25.80
CA SER A 183 7.28 -9.70 25.60
C SER A 183 7.67 -9.81 24.14
N ASP A 184 8.48 -10.80 23.77
CA ASP A 184 8.80 -11.14 22.37
C ASP A 184 7.56 -11.61 21.57
N LYS A 185 6.44 -11.90 22.25
CA LYS A 185 5.20 -12.41 21.67
C LYS A 185 4.05 -11.43 21.72
N ALA A 186 4.23 -10.24 22.29
CA ALA A 186 3.16 -9.26 22.37
C ALA A 186 3.69 -7.82 22.49
N TYR A 187 3.09 -6.91 21.73
CA TYR A 187 3.29 -5.47 21.87
C TYR A 187 2.03 -4.67 21.61
N LEU A 188 2.01 -3.45 22.13
CA LEU A 188 1.04 -2.41 21.79
C LEU A 188 1.77 -1.25 21.12
N MET A 189 1.24 -0.78 20.01
CA MET A 189 1.64 0.45 19.35
C MET A 189 0.48 1.44 19.35
N LEU A 190 0.76 2.69 19.73
CA LEU A 190 -0.17 3.80 19.63
C LEU A 190 0.53 5.00 18.98
N GLY A 191 -0.21 5.78 18.21
CA GLY A 191 0.38 6.94 17.53
C GLY A 191 -0.61 8.03 17.17
N LEU A 192 -0.04 9.19 16.86
CA LEU A 192 -0.71 10.38 16.34
C LEU A 192 -0.17 10.67 14.95
N VAL A 193 -1.08 10.83 13.98
CA VAL A 193 -0.74 11.08 12.59
C VAL A 193 -1.50 12.28 12.04
N ASN A 194 -0.98 12.89 10.98
CA ASN A 194 -1.66 14.01 10.34
C ASN A 194 -2.98 13.55 9.73
N ASN A 195 -2.91 12.70 8.73
CA ASN A 195 -4.05 12.13 8.02
C ASN A 195 -3.62 10.86 7.26
N VAL A 196 -4.50 10.36 6.39
CA VAL A 196 -4.29 9.16 5.57
C VAL A 196 -3.78 9.57 4.20
N ASP A 197 -2.65 8.98 3.76
CA ASP A 197 -2.11 9.09 2.39
C ASP A 197 -1.90 10.52 1.88
N ASN A 198 -1.57 11.45 2.76
CA ASN A 198 -1.25 12.82 2.39
C ASN A 198 0.07 13.27 3.00
N LEU A 199 0.89 13.97 2.19
CA LEU A 199 2.15 14.53 2.66
C LEU A 199 1.91 15.68 3.65
N TYR A 200 0.90 16.50 3.37
CA TYR A 200 0.51 17.63 4.20
C TYR A 200 -0.87 17.40 4.79
N ASP A 201 -1.04 17.81 6.02
CA ASP A 201 -2.33 17.82 6.69
C ASP A 201 -3.26 18.86 6.02
N ASN A 202 -4.43 18.40 5.58
CA ASN A 202 -5.43 19.26 4.93
C ASN A 202 -6.37 19.95 5.93
N ASN A 203 -6.23 19.64 7.24
CA ASN A 203 -6.98 20.24 8.33
C ASN A 203 -6.11 20.31 9.60
N LYS A 204 -6.66 20.71 10.74
CA LYS A 204 -5.90 20.81 12.00
C LYS A 204 -6.12 19.63 12.95
N LYS A 205 -6.92 18.64 12.54
CA LYS A 205 -7.23 17.45 13.36
C LYS A 205 -6.15 16.40 13.16
N LYS A 206 -5.92 15.59 14.18
CA LYS A 206 -4.96 14.50 14.13
C LYS A 206 -5.67 13.15 14.18
N GLY A 207 -5.12 12.19 13.44
CA GLY A 207 -5.56 10.81 13.48
C GLY A 207 -4.91 10.06 14.64
N LEU A 208 -5.67 9.15 15.23
CA LEU A 208 -5.20 8.17 16.22
C LEU A 208 -4.99 6.84 15.52
N ILE A 209 -3.83 6.22 15.69
CA ILE A 209 -3.53 4.88 15.19
C ILE A 209 -3.18 3.95 16.34
N GLY A 210 -3.52 2.67 16.19
CA GLY A 210 -3.21 1.64 17.16
C GLY A 210 -3.05 0.26 16.54
N GLN A 211 -2.16 -0.54 17.11
CA GLN A 211 -1.95 -1.93 16.75
C GLN A 211 -1.63 -2.75 18.01
N LEU A 212 -2.37 -3.84 18.18
CA LEU A 212 -2.03 -4.88 19.13
C LEU A 212 -1.50 -6.09 18.35
N PHE A 213 -0.29 -6.51 18.66
CA PHE A 213 0.31 -7.73 18.16
C PHE A 213 0.36 -8.78 19.24
N VAL A 214 -0.01 -10.00 18.87
CA VAL A 214 0.22 -11.19 19.67
C VAL A 214 0.65 -12.36 18.80
N SER A 215 1.57 -13.21 19.33
CA SER A 215 1.99 -14.47 18.72
C SER A 215 1.61 -15.62 19.65
N PRO A 216 0.38 -16.19 19.50
CA PRO A 216 -0.13 -17.20 20.42
C PRO A 216 0.65 -18.51 20.40
N ALA A 217 1.19 -18.87 19.23
CA ALA A 217 2.03 -20.05 19.01
C ALA A 217 3.16 -19.75 18.03
N ALA A 218 4.16 -20.61 17.96
CA ALA A 218 5.25 -20.47 17.00
C ALA A 218 4.71 -20.43 15.56
N GLY A 219 5.14 -19.44 14.79
CA GLY A 219 4.70 -19.22 13.41
C GLY A 219 3.30 -18.63 13.26
N TRP A 220 2.56 -18.39 14.35
CA TRP A 220 1.24 -17.75 14.31
C TRP A 220 1.30 -16.33 14.85
N ASN A 221 0.97 -15.37 14.00
CA ASN A 221 0.95 -13.94 14.32
C ASN A 221 -0.46 -13.38 14.12
N VAL A 222 -0.91 -12.54 15.03
CA VAL A 222 -2.21 -11.86 14.99
C VAL A 222 -1.98 -10.37 15.25
N TYR A 223 -2.52 -9.52 14.37
CA TYR A 223 -2.50 -8.07 14.48
C TYR A 223 -3.93 -7.54 14.49
N LEU A 224 -4.27 -6.80 15.52
CA LEU A 224 -5.50 -6.00 15.58
C LEU A 224 -5.12 -4.55 15.37
N ASN A 225 -5.62 -3.95 14.32
CA ASN A 225 -5.24 -2.65 13.85
C ASN A 225 -6.45 -1.70 13.86
N ALA A 226 -6.21 -0.43 14.15
CA ALA A 226 -7.22 0.60 14.07
C ALA A 226 -6.64 1.95 13.67
N ILE A 227 -7.45 2.74 12.98
CA ILE A 227 -7.27 4.18 12.80
C ILE A 227 -8.61 4.88 12.99
N TYR A 228 -8.56 6.03 13.64
CA TYR A 228 -9.67 6.97 13.73
C TYR A 228 -9.13 8.37 13.47
N SER A 229 -9.67 9.05 12.47
CA SER A 229 -9.22 10.38 12.08
C SER A 229 -10.36 11.22 11.50
N ASN A 230 -10.11 12.51 11.36
CA ASN A 230 -10.93 13.41 10.57
C ASN A 230 -10.14 13.79 9.32
N GLU A 231 -10.64 13.42 8.15
CA GLU A 231 -9.98 13.64 6.86
C GLU A 231 -10.63 14.78 6.05
N ALA A 232 -11.68 15.41 6.56
CA ALA A 232 -12.39 16.45 5.84
C ALA A 232 -11.65 17.80 5.90
N SER A 233 -11.51 18.45 4.75
CA SER A 233 -10.97 19.81 4.63
C SER A 233 -12.05 20.90 4.67
N LYS A 234 -13.30 20.53 4.40
CA LYS A 234 -14.46 21.44 4.34
C LYS A 234 -15.73 20.77 4.84
N ALA A 235 -16.75 21.55 5.14
CA ALA A 235 -18.07 21.06 5.49
C ALA A 235 -18.78 20.45 4.27
N THR A 236 -19.57 19.41 4.49
CA THR A 236 -20.52 18.86 3.52
C THR A 236 -21.81 19.66 3.56
N THR A 237 -22.33 20.08 2.42
CA THR A 237 -23.53 20.90 2.32
C THR A 237 -24.70 20.16 1.68
N ASN A 238 -25.91 20.50 2.05
CA ASN A 238 -27.14 20.09 1.39
C ASN A 238 -27.30 20.80 0.04
N PRO A 239 -28.18 20.33 -0.87
CA PRO A 239 -28.49 21.03 -2.12
C PRO A 239 -28.98 22.45 -1.95
N ASN A 240 -29.61 22.78 -0.79
CA ASN A 240 -30.07 24.14 -0.47
C ASN A 240 -28.97 25.04 0.13
N GLY A 241 -27.72 24.59 0.17
CA GLY A 241 -26.58 25.34 0.69
C GLY A 241 -26.41 25.31 2.22
N THR A 242 -27.29 24.66 2.98
CA THR A 242 -27.12 24.50 4.43
C THR A 242 -26.05 23.46 4.77
N VAL A 243 -25.32 23.65 5.85
CA VAL A 243 -24.31 22.68 6.33
C VAL A 243 -25.03 21.43 6.85
N ALA A 244 -24.74 20.29 6.26
CA ALA A 244 -25.27 18.99 6.64
C ALA A 244 -24.34 18.25 7.62
N VAL A 245 -23.03 18.31 7.35
CA VAL A 245 -21.97 17.76 8.21
C VAL A 245 -20.88 18.82 8.29
N SER A 246 -20.56 19.30 9.48
CA SER A 246 -19.43 20.20 9.65
C SER A 246 -18.11 19.47 9.38
N ALA A 247 -17.07 20.19 8.96
CA ALA A 247 -15.75 19.58 8.79
C ALA A 247 -15.23 18.99 10.10
N GLU A 248 -15.65 19.48 11.26
CA GLU A 248 -15.26 18.97 12.56
C GLU A 248 -15.95 17.64 12.92
N ASP A 249 -17.14 17.40 12.40
CA ASP A 249 -17.95 16.19 12.65
C ASP A 249 -17.72 15.09 11.58
N ALA A 250 -16.96 15.39 10.53
CA ALA A 250 -16.54 14.40 9.55
C ALA A 250 -15.52 13.45 10.16
N ASN A 251 -15.64 12.16 9.89
CA ASN A 251 -14.73 11.16 10.42
C ASN A 251 -14.41 10.05 9.45
N TYR A 252 -13.28 9.42 9.68
CA TYR A 252 -12.84 8.18 9.06
C TYR A 252 -12.43 7.21 10.17
N ALA A 253 -12.95 6.00 10.12
CA ALA A 253 -12.60 4.94 11.04
C ALA A 253 -12.34 3.66 10.25
N LEU A 254 -11.30 2.91 10.61
CA LEU A 254 -10.99 1.62 10.03
C LEU A 254 -10.49 0.69 11.12
N PHE A 255 -11.08 -0.51 11.16
CA PHE A 255 -10.63 -1.64 11.97
C PHE A 255 -10.16 -2.75 11.05
N ASP A 256 -9.05 -3.38 11.39
CA ASP A 256 -8.41 -4.41 10.58
C ASP A 256 -7.90 -5.53 11.47
N LEU A 257 -8.13 -6.75 11.05
CA LEU A 257 -7.53 -7.97 11.58
C LEU A 257 -6.63 -8.56 10.50
N THR A 258 -5.36 -8.66 10.80
CA THR A 258 -4.41 -9.44 10.00
C THR A 258 -3.90 -10.61 10.82
N THR A 259 -3.93 -11.83 10.28
CA THR A 259 -3.31 -12.98 10.93
C THR A 259 -2.58 -13.85 9.91
N THR A 260 -1.43 -14.36 10.31
CA THR A 260 -0.58 -15.23 9.49
C THR A 260 -0.15 -16.44 10.28
N TYR A 261 -0.13 -17.60 9.63
CA TYR A 261 0.31 -18.85 10.25
C TYR A 261 1.20 -19.68 9.31
N GLN A 262 2.45 -19.89 9.73
CA GLN A 262 3.33 -20.85 9.08
C GLN A 262 3.00 -22.25 9.62
N VAL A 263 2.08 -22.96 8.95
CA VAL A 263 1.53 -24.25 9.39
C VAL A 263 2.60 -25.34 9.36
N THR A 264 3.41 -25.35 8.29
CA THR A 264 4.60 -26.18 8.14
C THR A 264 5.70 -25.35 7.46
N PRO A 265 6.96 -25.82 7.40
CA PRO A 265 8.00 -25.09 6.65
C PRO A 265 7.64 -24.79 5.18
N LYS A 266 6.70 -25.55 4.60
CA LYS A 266 6.26 -25.42 3.21
C LYS A 266 4.88 -24.79 3.04
N PHE A 267 4.06 -24.74 4.08
CA PHE A 267 2.67 -24.31 3.97
C PHE A 267 2.37 -23.10 4.87
N PHE A 268 1.97 -22.02 4.23
CA PHE A 268 1.60 -20.75 4.85
C PHE A 268 0.11 -20.46 4.65
N LEU A 269 -0.51 -19.89 5.67
CA LEU A 269 -1.87 -19.33 5.62
C LEU A 269 -1.85 -17.88 6.12
N GLY A 270 -2.67 -17.04 5.50
CA GLY A 270 -2.91 -15.67 5.91
C GLY A 270 -4.39 -15.30 5.81
N LEU A 271 -4.81 -14.36 6.63
CA LEU A 271 -6.14 -13.75 6.57
C LEU A 271 -6.01 -12.27 6.84
N ASN A 272 -6.73 -11.48 6.07
CA ASN A 272 -6.97 -10.06 6.33
C ASN A 272 -8.48 -9.81 6.29
N ALA A 273 -9.00 -9.17 7.34
CA ALA A 273 -10.40 -8.75 7.40
C ALA A 273 -10.46 -7.30 7.88
N ALA A 274 -11.17 -6.46 7.15
CA ALA A 274 -11.26 -5.04 7.46
C ALA A 274 -12.67 -4.51 7.32
N THR A 275 -13.00 -3.49 8.13
CA THR A 275 -14.21 -2.69 7.99
C THR A 275 -13.89 -1.22 8.20
N GLY A 276 -14.32 -0.39 7.26
CA GLY A 276 -14.14 1.05 7.28
C GLY A 276 -15.46 1.80 7.29
N SER A 277 -15.45 2.98 7.88
CA SER A 277 -16.57 3.91 7.89
C SER A 277 -16.06 5.31 7.63
N GLN A 278 -16.80 6.09 6.84
CA GLN A 278 -16.47 7.48 6.54
C GLN A 278 -17.72 8.35 6.47
N LYS A 279 -17.61 9.58 6.96
CA LYS A 279 -18.68 10.59 6.97
C LYS A 279 -18.09 11.94 6.62
N GLY A 280 -18.83 12.76 5.88
CA GLY A 280 -18.38 14.08 5.46
C GLY A 280 -17.52 14.05 4.21
N ASP A 281 -16.86 15.16 3.90
CA ASP A 281 -15.99 15.30 2.73
C ASP A 281 -14.63 14.62 3.01
N TYR A 282 -14.54 13.35 2.63
CA TYR A 282 -13.34 12.53 2.81
C TYR A 282 -12.52 12.49 1.52
N GLN A 283 -11.28 12.97 1.57
CA GLN A 283 -10.31 12.91 0.45
C GLN A 283 -10.87 13.32 -0.93
N GLY A 284 -11.85 14.22 -1.00
CA GLY A 284 -12.45 14.63 -2.26
C GLY A 284 -13.37 13.62 -2.95
N TYR A 285 -13.72 12.51 -2.29
CA TYR A 285 -14.67 11.50 -2.81
C TYR A 285 -16.15 11.95 -2.76
N GLY A 286 -16.40 13.24 -2.69
CA GLY A 286 -17.74 13.78 -2.55
C GLY A 286 -18.27 13.63 -1.13
N GLY A 287 -18.86 14.68 -0.59
CA GLY A 287 -19.37 14.67 0.77
C GLY A 287 -20.48 13.65 0.99
N THR A 288 -20.46 12.94 2.09
CA THR A 288 -21.55 12.06 2.53
C THR A 288 -22.28 12.69 3.71
N LEU A 289 -23.62 12.74 3.61
CA LEU A 289 -24.49 13.31 4.67
C LEU A 289 -24.57 12.39 5.89
N SER A 290 -24.44 11.08 5.67
CA SER A 290 -24.43 10.05 6.72
C SER A 290 -23.20 9.17 6.55
N ALA A 291 -22.80 8.48 7.60
CA ALA A 291 -21.69 7.54 7.55
C ALA A 291 -21.98 6.42 6.53
N LYS A 292 -21.01 6.15 5.67
CA LYS A 292 -21.00 5.03 4.74
C LYS A 292 -19.94 4.04 5.11
N THR A 293 -20.22 2.76 4.93
CA THR A 293 -19.34 1.67 5.32
C THR A 293 -18.87 0.86 4.11
N TRP A 294 -17.71 0.25 4.26
CA TRP A 294 -17.14 -0.73 3.36
C TRP A 294 -16.39 -1.79 4.16
N GLY A 295 -16.06 -2.90 3.56
CA GLY A 295 -15.26 -3.91 4.23
C GLY A 295 -15.04 -5.13 3.37
N GLY A 296 -14.30 -6.09 3.90
CA GLY A 296 -14.03 -7.33 3.19
C GLY A 296 -13.18 -8.30 4.00
N VAL A 297 -13.00 -9.47 3.40
CA VAL A 297 -12.13 -10.53 3.91
C VAL A 297 -11.33 -11.10 2.75
N ALA A 298 -10.03 -11.26 2.94
CA ALA A 298 -9.14 -11.95 2.04
C ALA A 298 -8.42 -13.09 2.76
N VAL A 299 -8.42 -14.26 2.17
CA VAL A 299 -7.68 -15.44 2.64
C VAL A 299 -6.54 -15.70 1.68
N TYR A 300 -5.37 -15.95 2.22
CA TYR A 300 -4.13 -16.19 1.49
C TYR A 300 -3.59 -17.57 1.83
N SER A 301 -3.01 -18.22 0.85
CA SER A 301 -2.23 -19.42 1.08
C SER A 301 -1.02 -19.43 0.16
N ASN A 302 0.05 -20.08 0.62
CA ASN A 302 1.21 -20.37 -0.23
C ASN A 302 1.77 -21.74 0.13
N TYR A 303 2.05 -22.54 -0.90
CA TYR A 303 2.72 -23.83 -0.73
C TYR A 303 4.04 -23.84 -1.52
N ALA A 304 5.15 -24.02 -0.80
CA ALA A 304 6.47 -24.16 -1.39
C ALA A 304 6.71 -25.63 -1.79
N PHE A 305 6.66 -25.93 -3.07
CA PHE A 305 6.95 -27.28 -3.59
C PHE A 305 8.44 -27.58 -3.50
N THR A 306 9.26 -26.58 -3.86
CA THR A 306 10.72 -26.61 -3.78
C THR A 306 11.24 -25.29 -3.23
N ASP A 307 12.55 -25.14 -3.06
CA ASP A 307 13.19 -23.88 -2.65
C ASP A 307 13.08 -22.80 -3.75
N HIS A 308 12.78 -23.19 -4.98
CA HIS A 308 12.70 -22.30 -6.15
C HIS A 308 11.29 -22.13 -6.70
N PHE A 309 10.32 -22.92 -6.25
CA PHE A 309 8.95 -22.85 -6.76
C PHE A 309 7.91 -23.03 -5.67
N GLY A 310 6.97 -22.09 -5.61
CA GLY A 310 5.77 -22.15 -4.79
C GLY A 310 4.54 -21.71 -5.55
N LEU A 311 3.37 -21.99 -4.99
CA LEU A 311 2.08 -21.54 -5.51
C LEU A 311 1.36 -20.74 -4.43
N GLY A 312 1.10 -19.47 -4.72
CA GLY A 312 0.30 -18.58 -3.90
C GLY A 312 -1.15 -18.54 -4.40
N ALA A 313 -2.10 -18.48 -3.50
CA ALA A 313 -3.51 -18.24 -3.82
C ALA A 313 -4.12 -17.22 -2.88
N ARG A 314 -5.03 -16.40 -3.42
CA ARG A 314 -5.87 -15.45 -2.66
C ARG A 314 -7.31 -15.61 -3.10
N TYR A 315 -8.22 -15.69 -2.12
CA TYR A 315 -9.65 -15.49 -2.32
C TYR A 315 -10.08 -14.27 -1.51
N GLU A 316 -10.83 -13.37 -2.12
CA GLU A 316 -11.27 -12.13 -1.50
C GLU A 316 -12.74 -11.86 -1.77
N VAL A 317 -13.43 -11.39 -0.75
CA VAL A 317 -14.77 -10.77 -0.83
C VAL A 317 -14.63 -9.34 -0.33
N PHE A 318 -15.03 -8.37 -1.15
CA PHE A 318 -15.01 -6.95 -0.80
C PHE A 318 -16.39 -6.34 -1.05
N ASP A 319 -16.95 -5.67 -0.05
CA ASP A 319 -18.26 -5.03 -0.10
C ASP A 319 -18.11 -3.51 0.00
N ASN A 320 -18.59 -2.81 -1.03
CA ASN A 320 -18.72 -1.36 -1.09
C ASN A 320 -20.12 -0.94 -1.58
N LYS A 321 -21.16 -1.76 -1.34
CA LYS A 321 -22.55 -1.46 -1.80
C LYS A 321 -23.05 -0.11 -1.33
N ASN A 322 -22.56 0.37 -0.19
CA ASN A 322 -22.91 1.70 0.33
C ASN A 322 -22.20 2.85 -0.40
N GLY A 323 -21.29 2.55 -1.36
CA GLY A 323 -20.59 3.57 -2.14
C GLY A 323 -19.68 4.47 -1.29
N ALA A 324 -19.03 3.90 -0.28
CA ALA A 324 -18.06 4.60 0.56
C ALA A 324 -16.73 4.84 -0.16
N ARG A 325 -16.36 3.93 -1.05
CA ARG A 325 -15.09 3.95 -1.81
C ARG A 325 -15.34 4.05 -3.30
N ALA A 326 -14.30 4.28 -4.07
CA ALA A 326 -14.38 4.47 -5.52
C ALA A 326 -14.73 3.19 -6.32
N LEU A 327 -14.84 2.04 -5.66
CA LEU A 327 -15.24 0.78 -6.29
C LEU A 327 -16.75 0.78 -6.56
N THR A 328 -17.13 1.17 -7.78
CA THR A 328 -18.50 1.40 -8.20
C THR A 328 -18.86 0.59 -9.45
N ASP A 329 -20.16 0.42 -9.71
CA ASP A 329 -20.67 -0.07 -10.99
C ASP A 329 -20.49 0.96 -12.14
N ALA A 330 -20.97 0.63 -13.33
CA ALA A 330 -20.91 1.52 -14.49
C ALA A 330 -21.76 2.81 -14.33
N ALA A 331 -22.76 2.78 -13.48
CA ALA A 331 -23.62 3.94 -13.18
C ALA A 331 -23.10 4.79 -12.00
N GLY A 332 -22.01 4.37 -11.34
CA GLY A 332 -21.41 5.06 -10.18
C GLY A 332 -21.98 4.63 -8.84
N ASN A 333 -22.87 3.62 -8.78
CA ASN A 333 -23.35 3.08 -7.50
C ASN A 333 -22.29 2.18 -6.87
N GLY A 334 -22.29 2.07 -5.56
CA GLY A 334 -21.39 1.16 -4.85
C GLY A 334 -21.62 -0.30 -5.25
N ALA A 335 -20.53 -1.06 -5.37
CA ALA A 335 -20.57 -2.45 -5.81
C ALA A 335 -19.76 -3.35 -4.87
N SER A 336 -20.06 -4.65 -4.88
CA SER A 336 -19.24 -5.68 -4.25
C SER A 336 -18.48 -6.49 -5.29
N VAL A 337 -17.39 -7.11 -4.89
CA VAL A 337 -16.55 -7.95 -5.76
C VAL A 337 -16.05 -9.17 -5.01
N ASN A 338 -16.03 -10.32 -5.70
CA ASN A 338 -15.30 -11.51 -5.33
C ASN A 338 -14.11 -11.68 -6.27
N SER A 339 -12.93 -11.96 -5.74
CA SER A 339 -11.73 -12.14 -6.55
C SER A 339 -11.01 -13.42 -6.17
N ILE A 340 -10.57 -14.18 -7.18
CA ILE A 340 -9.68 -15.32 -7.02
C ILE A 340 -8.39 -15.01 -7.75
N THR A 341 -7.25 -15.20 -7.08
CA THR A 341 -5.92 -14.98 -7.67
C THR A 341 -5.06 -16.21 -7.39
N ILE A 342 -4.38 -16.73 -8.40
CA ILE A 342 -3.42 -17.83 -8.28
C ILE A 342 -2.11 -17.38 -8.94
N THR A 343 -1.01 -17.49 -8.20
CA THR A 343 0.30 -16.97 -8.62
C THR A 343 1.37 -18.03 -8.42
N GLY A 344 2.10 -18.36 -9.47
CA GLY A 344 3.35 -19.10 -9.35
C GLY A 344 4.43 -18.17 -8.79
N ASN A 345 5.14 -18.62 -7.77
CA ASN A 345 6.30 -17.91 -7.20
C ASN A 345 7.57 -18.67 -7.60
N ILE A 346 8.29 -18.18 -8.60
CA ILE A 346 9.51 -18.80 -9.11
C ILE A 346 10.69 -17.92 -8.72
N THR A 347 11.68 -18.51 -8.05
CA THR A 347 12.92 -17.85 -7.65
C THR A 347 14.07 -18.35 -8.50
N ALA A 348 14.80 -17.45 -9.14
CA ALA A 348 15.92 -17.70 -10.01
C ALA A 348 17.09 -16.76 -9.71
N ALA A 349 18.23 -16.94 -10.41
CA ALA A 349 19.42 -16.10 -10.30
C ALA A 349 19.82 -15.85 -8.83
N ASP A 350 20.01 -16.93 -8.07
CA ASP A 350 20.43 -16.90 -6.66
C ASP A 350 19.54 -16.04 -5.75
N GLY A 351 18.24 -15.95 -6.09
CA GLY A 351 17.26 -15.18 -5.33
C GLY A 351 17.08 -13.74 -5.80
N HIS A 352 17.85 -13.28 -6.78
CA HIS A 352 17.76 -11.92 -7.32
C HIS A 352 16.62 -11.74 -8.33
N LEU A 353 16.13 -12.81 -8.97
CA LEU A 353 15.03 -12.76 -9.92
C LEU A 353 13.83 -13.55 -9.41
N LEU A 354 12.68 -12.89 -9.30
CA LEU A 354 11.40 -13.54 -9.03
C LEU A 354 10.52 -13.43 -10.29
N LEU A 355 9.97 -14.56 -10.73
CA LEU A 355 8.97 -14.59 -11.80
C LEU A 355 7.63 -15.00 -11.19
N LYS A 356 6.58 -14.22 -11.51
CA LYS A 356 5.24 -14.40 -10.96
C LYS A 356 4.20 -14.52 -12.08
N PRO A 357 4.09 -15.70 -12.76
CA PRO A 357 2.91 -15.97 -13.58
C PRO A 357 1.66 -15.95 -12.69
N GLU A 358 0.62 -15.25 -13.15
CA GLU A 358 -0.59 -15.04 -12.34
C GLU A 358 -1.85 -15.10 -13.18
N LEU A 359 -2.86 -15.81 -12.66
CA LEU A 359 -4.25 -15.79 -13.10
C LEU A 359 -5.11 -15.11 -12.04
N ARG A 360 -5.92 -14.13 -12.44
CA ARG A 360 -6.92 -13.50 -11.56
C ARG A 360 -8.27 -13.41 -12.24
N VAL A 361 -9.31 -13.75 -11.48
CA VAL A 361 -10.71 -13.60 -11.85
C VAL A 361 -11.38 -12.65 -10.87
N ASP A 362 -12.00 -11.59 -11.39
CA ASP A 362 -12.83 -10.67 -10.61
C ASP A 362 -14.29 -10.83 -11.05
N SER A 363 -15.20 -10.94 -10.07
CA SER A 363 -16.66 -11.04 -10.27
C SER A 363 -17.38 -9.98 -9.45
N TYR A 364 -17.96 -9.00 -10.12
CA TYR A 364 -18.70 -7.89 -9.53
C TYR A 364 -20.18 -8.20 -9.37
N SER A 365 -20.83 -7.49 -8.45
CA SER A 365 -22.28 -7.54 -8.26
C SER A 365 -23.08 -6.86 -9.38
N ALA A 366 -22.41 -6.16 -10.30
CA ALA A 366 -23.01 -5.44 -11.43
C ALA A 366 -22.08 -5.43 -12.64
N ASP A 367 -22.61 -5.10 -13.81
CA ASP A 367 -21.83 -4.96 -15.04
C ASP A 367 -20.83 -3.80 -14.92
N LYS A 368 -19.55 -4.13 -15.06
CA LYS A 368 -18.41 -3.22 -14.85
C LYS A 368 -17.38 -3.30 -15.95
N PHE A 369 -17.06 -4.50 -16.40
CA PHE A 369 -15.91 -4.74 -17.27
C PHE A 369 -16.32 -4.70 -18.73
N GLU A 370 -15.52 -4.01 -19.54
CA GLU A 370 -15.73 -3.88 -20.97
C GLU A 370 -15.29 -5.16 -21.70
N LYS A 371 -16.09 -5.57 -22.70
CA LYS A 371 -15.75 -6.58 -23.70
C LYS A 371 -15.27 -5.92 -25.00
N ASN A 372 -14.70 -6.74 -25.90
CA ASN A 372 -14.20 -6.30 -27.21
C ASN A 372 -15.29 -5.58 -28.07
N ASN A 373 -16.56 -5.98 -27.95
CA ASN A 373 -17.67 -5.35 -28.66
C ASN A 373 -18.18 -4.06 -27.99
N GLY A 374 -17.61 -3.63 -26.85
CA GLY A 374 -18.03 -2.49 -26.07
C GLY A 374 -19.18 -2.75 -25.10
N SER A 375 -19.76 -3.96 -25.06
CA SER A 375 -20.74 -4.33 -24.02
C SER A 375 -20.04 -4.52 -22.68
N LEU A 376 -20.81 -4.39 -21.59
CA LEU A 376 -20.30 -4.62 -20.23
C LEU A 376 -20.63 -6.03 -19.75
N THR A 377 -19.89 -6.49 -18.75
CA THR A 377 -20.05 -7.78 -18.09
C THR A 377 -19.63 -7.65 -16.62
N PRO A 378 -20.19 -8.46 -15.70
CA PRO A 378 -19.83 -8.39 -14.31
C PRO A 378 -18.45 -9.02 -13.98
N SER A 379 -17.80 -9.69 -14.93
CA SER A 379 -16.56 -10.40 -14.65
C SER A 379 -15.44 -10.09 -15.65
N GLN A 380 -14.21 -10.20 -15.17
CA GLN A 380 -13.01 -10.23 -16.00
C GLN A 380 -12.05 -11.31 -15.52
N THR A 381 -11.27 -11.82 -16.47
CA THR A 381 -10.15 -12.72 -16.20
C THR A 381 -8.89 -12.13 -16.78
N THR A 382 -7.85 -12.01 -15.96
CA THR A 382 -6.51 -11.57 -16.41
C THR A 382 -5.51 -12.72 -16.24
N LEU A 383 -4.63 -12.86 -17.22
CA LEU A 383 -3.52 -13.83 -17.21
C LEU A 383 -2.25 -13.11 -17.63
N GLY A 384 -1.20 -13.28 -16.90
CA GLY A 384 0.07 -12.62 -17.21
C GLY A 384 1.21 -13.05 -16.34
N MET A 385 2.25 -12.25 -16.33
CA MET A 385 3.46 -12.51 -15.54
C MET A 385 4.11 -11.20 -15.14
N ALA A 386 4.65 -11.16 -13.92
CA ALA A 386 5.60 -10.14 -13.50
C ALA A 386 6.99 -10.73 -13.35
N ALA A 387 8.00 -9.92 -13.64
CA ALA A 387 9.41 -10.20 -13.38
C ALA A 387 9.97 -9.13 -12.43
N ILE A 388 10.55 -9.56 -11.34
CA ILE A 388 11.01 -8.70 -10.25
C ILE A 388 12.49 -8.98 -10.01
N PHE A 389 13.32 -7.97 -10.23
CA PHE A 389 14.74 -8.02 -9.84
C PHE A 389 14.92 -7.33 -8.48
N LYS A 390 15.65 -7.96 -7.57
CA LYS A 390 15.96 -7.41 -6.23
C LYS A 390 17.42 -7.63 -5.84
N PHE A 391 17.95 -6.73 -5.02
CA PHE A 391 19.31 -6.80 -4.49
C PHE A 391 19.39 -6.33 -3.05
#